data_82e72bd2908a62ca077e6023e594b5f0
#
_entry.id   82e72bd2908a62ca077e6023e594b5f0
#
_cell.length_a   1.000
_cell.length_b   1.000
_cell.length_c   1.000
_cell.angle_alpha   90.00
_cell.angle_beta   90.00
_cell.angle_gamma   90.00
#
_symmetry.space_group_name_H-M   'P 1'
#
loop_
_entity.id
_entity.type
_entity.pdbx_description
1 polymer ?
#
loop_
_entity_poly.entity_id
_entity_poly.type
_entity_poly.pdbx_seq_one_letter_code
_entity_poly.pdbx_strand_id
1 'polypeptide(L)'
;MKWLIYFIYRVIVSTWRIQVIESPGLQQSLANRKPVVFAHWHGDELSIIHLVTRYHLSTMTSTSRDGSLVDFVIQKFGGSTARGSSTRGAITGFRGLVRLVKIGHNASIAVDGPRGPYHEPKPGIFELSRICDAPIVPTGVAAIPSHRFEKSWNKTFLPYPFAKVVIVFADPITPSELQQSQNPTLLLKTALDTAQQQAGKIIAAC
;
A
#
# COMPACT_ATOMS: atom_id res chain seq x y z
N MET A 1 12.02 16.04 16.10
CA MET A 1 10.64 15.95 15.57
C MET A 1 10.36 14.60 14.90
N LYS A 2 11.13 14.13 13.87
CA LYS A 2 10.89 12.85 13.17
C LYS A 2 10.89 11.63 14.12
N TRP A 3 11.83 11.55 15.07
CA TRP A 3 11.89 10.49 16.07
C TRP A 3 10.68 10.46 16.99
N LEU A 4 10.17 11.63 17.40
CA LEU A 4 8.98 11.71 18.24
C LEU A 4 7.74 11.16 17.49
N ILE A 5 7.56 11.58 16.24
CA ILE A 5 6.45 11.09 15.40
C ILE A 5 6.55 9.58 15.19
N TYR A 6 7.74 9.06 14.87
CA TYR A 6 7.97 7.63 14.73
C TYR A 6 7.62 6.87 16.02
N PHE A 7 8.10 7.36 17.18
CA PHE A 7 7.86 6.73 18.45
C PHE A 7 6.37 6.72 18.82
N ILE A 8 5.69 7.86 18.66
CA ILE A 8 4.25 7.96 18.90
C ILE A 8 3.49 7.00 17.98
N TYR A 9 3.79 7.01 16.68
CA TYR A 9 3.15 6.10 15.73
C TYR A 9 3.41 4.63 16.09
N ARG A 10 4.64 4.27 16.43
CA ARG A 10 4.99 2.90 16.86
C ARG A 10 4.23 2.46 18.10
N VAL A 11 4.08 3.35 19.08
CA VAL A 11 3.28 3.07 20.29
C VAL A 11 1.81 2.87 19.93
N ILE A 12 1.24 3.74 19.10
CA ILE A 12 -0.16 3.61 18.66
C ILE A 12 -0.36 2.27 17.94
N VAL A 13 0.47 1.96 16.95
CA VAL A 13 0.42 0.68 16.20
C VAL A 13 0.54 -0.53 17.10
N SER A 14 1.40 -0.50 18.12
CA SER A 14 1.55 -1.63 19.05
C SER A 14 0.32 -1.93 19.90
N THR A 15 -0.62 -1.00 19.97
CA THR A 15 -1.90 -1.19 20.66
C THR A 15 -3.00 -1.75 19.77
N TRP A 16 -2.82 -1.77 18.44
CA TRP A 16 -3.86 -2.22 17.52
C TRP A 16 -4.06 -3.73 17.58
N ARG A 17 -5.30 -4.14 17.45
CA ARG A 17 -5.70 -5.54 17.26
C ARG A 17 -5.82 -5.80 15.78
N ILE A 18 -4.72 -6.26 15.17
CA ILE A 18 -4.58 -6.39 13.73
C ILE A 18 -4.96 -7.80 13.29
N GLN A 19 -5.88 -7.88 12.32
CA GLN A 19 -6.23 -9.10 11.62
C GLN A 19 -5.85 -8.94 10.15
N VAL A 20 -4.94 -9.78 9.66
CA VAL A 20 -4.53 -9.81 8.25
C VAL A 20 -5.08 -11.06 7.61
N ILE A 21 -5.77 -10.90 6.48
CA ILE A 21 -6.32 -11.97 5.68
C ILE A 21 -5.58 -11.98 4.36
N GLU A 22 -4.87 -13.06 4.12
CA GLU A 22 -4.11 -13.29 2.90
C GLU A 22 -4.84 -14.30 2.02
N SER A 23 -5.02 -13.97 0.74
CA SER A 23 -5.56 -14.92 -0.23
C SER A 23 -4.60 -16.09 -0.47
N PRO A 24 -5.10 -17.26 -0.90
CA PRO A 24 -4.26 -18.39 -1.26
C PRO A 24 -3.23 -18.04 -2.35
N GLY A 25 -3.61 -17.24 -3.34
CA GLY A 25 -2.71 -16.80 -4.41
C GLY A 25 -1.57 -15.92 -3.91
N LEU A 26 -1.81 -15.04 -2.93
CA LEU A 26 -0.74 -14.27 -2.29
C LEU A 26 0.20 -15.18 -1.50
N GLN A 27 -0.34 -16.09 -0.68
CA GLN A 27 0.47 -17.02 0.11
C GLN A 27 1.39 -17.85 -0.79
N GLN A 28 0.88 -18.34 -1.92
CA GLN A 28 1.67 -19.06 -2.91
C GLN A 28 2.78 -18.20 -3.53
N SER A 29 2.48 -16.94 -3.88
CA SER A 29 3.48 -16.01 -4.43
C SER A 29 4.61 -15.75 -3.43
N LEU A 30 4.27 -15.50 -2.17
CA LEU A 30 5.26 -15.28 -1.10
C LEU A 30 6.09 -16.54 -0.81
N ALA A 31 5.48 -17.73 -0.78
CA ALA A 31 6.17 -19.00 -0.60
C ALA A 31 7.19 -19.26 -1.71
N ASN A 32 6.85 -18.88 -2.93
CA ASN A 32 7.71 -19.01 -4.11
C ASN A 32 8.74 -17.86 -4.22
N ARG A 33 8.78 -16.93 -3.27
CA ARG A 33 9.64 -15.73 -3.28
C ARG A 33 9.47 -14.89 -4.55
N LYS A 34 8.30 -14.93 -5.18
CA LYS A 34 7.97 -14.05 -6.29
C LYS A 34 7.58 -12.68 -5.76
N PRO A 35 8.25 -11.60 -6.21
CA PRO A 35 7.85 -10.26 -5.84
C PRO A 35 6.41 -9.97 -6.25
N VAL A 36 5.70 -9.23 -5.41
CA VAL A 36 4.34 -8.76 -5.67
C VAL A 36 4.24 -7.24 -5.47
N VAL A 37 3.20 -6.64 -6.05
CA VAL A 37 2.91 -5.21 -5.89
C VAL A 37 1.62 -5.06 -5.11
N PHE A 38 1.71 -4.71 -3.84
CA PHE A 38 0.53 -4.39 -3.02
C PHE A 38 -0.05 -3.05 -3.48
N ALA A 39 -1.28 -3.09 -3.95
CA ALA A 39 -2.05 -1.94 -4.39
C ALA A 39 -3.02 -1.53 -3.29
N HIS A 40 -3.01 -0.28 -2.87
CA HIS A 40 -3.93 0.25 -1.86
C HIS A 40 -4.33 1.69 -2.20
N TRP A 41 -5.39 2.19 -1.57
CA TRP A 41 -5.73 3.60 -1.66
C TRP A 41 -4.81 4.44 -0.76
N HIS A 42 -4.55 5.68 -1.15
CA HIS A 42 -3.68 6.59 -0.37
C HIS A 42 -4.22 6.85 1.04
N GLY A 43 -5.55 6.77 1.19
CA GLY A 43 -6.21 6.91 2.48
C GLY A 43 -5.87 5.83 3.50
N ASP A 44 -5.44 4.65 3.04
CA ASP A 44 -5.17 3.45 3.87
C ASP A 44 -3.73 3.42 4.41
N GLU A 45 -2.85 4.28 3.88
CA GLU A 45 -1.39 4.18 4.05
C GLU A 45 -0.97 4.14 5.53
N LEU A 46 -1.57 5.00 6.38
CA LEU A 46 -1.24 5.03 7.80
C LEU A 46 -1.59 3.75 8.56
N SER A 47 -2.46 2.91 8.00
CA SER A 47 -2.87 1.66 8.62
C SER A 47 -2.00 0.47 8.21
N ILE A 48 -1.15 0.62 7.18
CA ILE A 48 -0.36 -0.49 6.61
C ILE A 48 1.16 -0.31 6.68
N ILE A 49 1.67 0.89 6.98
CA ILE A 49 3.12 1.17 7.06
C ILE A 49 3.85 0.18 7.98
N HIS A 50 3.22 -0.26 9.06
CA HIS A 50 3.83 -1.21 10.00
C HIS A 50 4.09 -2.61 9.41
N LEU A 51 3.48 -2.93 8.27
CA LEU A 51 3.65 -4.21 7.58
C LEU A 51 4.93 -4.29 6.74
N VAL A 52 5.68 -3.21 6.62
CA VAL A 52 6.87 -3.13 5.74
C VAL A 52 7.91 -4.19 6.07
N THR A 53 8.11 -4.52 7.34
CA THR A 53 9.03 -5.59 7.77
C THR A 53 8.49 -6.96 7.41
N ARG A 54 7.20 -7.22 7.71
CA ARG A 54 6.56 -8.52 7.51
C ARG A 54 6.61 -8.96 6.05
N TYR A 55 6.34 -8.03 5.13
CA TYR A 55 6.26 -8.33 3.69
C TYR A 55 7.47 -7.82 2.91
N HIS A 56 8.54 -7.39 3.57
CA HIS A 56 9.75 -6.86 2.92
C HIS A 56 9.42 -5.80 1.86
N LEU A 57 8.67 -4.76 2.30
CA LEU A 57 8.09 -3.78 1.39
C LEU A 57 9.06 -2.66 1.02
N SER A 58 8.93 -2.22 -0.20
CA SER A 58 9.49 -0.96 -0.70
C SER A 58 8.39 -0.09 -1.30
N THR A 59 8.54 1.23 -1.23
CA THR A 59 7.57 2.17 -1.80
C THR A 59 8.26 3.40 -2.37
N MET A 60 7.48 4.25 -3.05
CA MET A 60 7.94 5.56 -3.48
C MET A 60 7.55 6.63 -2.46
N THR A 61 8.50 7.50 -2.13
CA THR A 61 8.24 8.68 -1.30
C THR A 61 8.68 9.96 -1.99
N SER A 62 7.92 11.05 -1.81
CA SER A 62 8.28 12.33 -2.39
C SER A 62 9.52 12.93 -1.73
N THR A 63 10.22 13.83 -2.44
CA THR A 63 11.35 14.58 -1.90
C THR A 63 10.94 15.76 -1.01
N SER A 64 9.63 15.98 -0.83
CA SER A 64 9.07 17.01 0.06
C SER A 64 9.42 16.75 1.53
N ARG A 65 9.12 17.74 2.38
CA ARG A 65 9.29 17.63 3.83
C ARG A 65 8.46 16.48 4.42
N ASP A 66 7.20 16.35 3.98
CA ASP A 66 6.29 15.30 4.43
C ASP A 66 6.74 13.92 3.90
N GLY A 67 7.10 13.82 2.61
CA GLY A 67 7.69 12.60 2.05
C GLY A 67 8.98 12.17 2.75
N SER A 68 9.77 13.13 3.26
CA SER A 68 10.97 12.82 4.06
C SER A 68 10.65 12.34 5.47
N LEU A 69 9.48 12.65 5.99
CA LEU A 69 8.99 12.08 7.25
C LEU A 69 8.51 10.65 7.04
N VAL A 70 7.68 10.42 6.02
CA VAL A 70 7.20 9.08 5.65
C VAL A 70 8.37 8.14 5.35
N ASP A 71 9.34 8.58 4.54
CA ASP A 71 10.58 7.87 4.26
C ASP A 71 11.30 7.44 5.54
N PHE A 72 11.50 8.39 6.48
CA PHE A 72 12.14 8.10 7.76
C PHE A 72 11.38 7.02 8.55
N VAL A 73 10.05 7.13 8.62
CA VAL A 73 9.22 6.16 9.36
C VAL A 73 9.31 4.78 8.72
N ILE A 74 9.18 4.67 7.40
CA ILE A 74 9.28 3.40 6.67
C ILE A 74 10.62 2.74 6.90
N GLN A 75 11.73 3.48 6.78
CA GLN A 75 13.08 2.95 7.04
C GLN A 75 13.24 2.47 8.48
N LYS A 76 12.66 3.17 9.47
CA LYS A 76 12.70 2.75 10.87
C LYS A 76 11.86 1.50 11.17
N PHE A 77 10.86 1.23 10.36
CA PHE A 77 10.15 -0.05 10.36
C PHE A 77 10.83 -1.14 9.51
N GLY A 78 12.01 -0.89 8.95
CA GLY A 78 12.78 -1.88 8.17
C GLY A 78 12.38 -1.99 6.70
N GLY A 79 11.58 -1.06 6.19
CA GLY A 79 11.24 -0.97 4.78
C GLY A 79 12.27 -0.18 3.97
N SER A 80 12.12 -0.20 2.65
CA SER A 80 12.95 0.55 1.71
C SER A 80 12.13 1.58 0.94
N THR A 81 12.76 2.68 0.54
CA THR A 81 12.08 3.71 -0.22
C THR A 81 12.87 4.14 -1.45
N ALA A 82 12.17 4.37 -2.54
CA ALA A 82 12.68 5.04 -3.72
C ALA A 82 12.24 6.50 -3.71
N ARG A 83 13.19 7.44 -3.71
CA ARG A 83 12.90 8.88 -3.61
C ARG A 83 12.58 9.46 -4.98
N GLY A 84 11.43 10.12 -5.09
CA GLY A 84 11.01 10.82 -6.30
C GLY A 84 9.73 11.60 -6.07
N SER A 85 9.45 12.60 -6.88
CA SER A 85 8.21 13.37 -6.79
C SER A 85 7.42 13.27 -8.09
N SER A 86 6.13 13.60 -8.00
CA SER A 86 5.15 13.52 -9.10
C SER A 86 5.43 14.46 -10.29
N THR A 87 6.54 15.20 -10.29
CA THR A 87 6.93 16.08 -11.40
C THR A 87 8.30 15.69 -11.96
N ARG A 88 9.37 16.34 -11.55
CA ARG A 88 10.72 16.09 -12.10
C ARG A 88 11.41 14.81 -11.56
N GLY A 89 11.01 14.31 -10.40
CA GLY A 89 11.61 13.13 -9.77
C GLY A 89 10.82 11.83 -9.92
N ALA A 90 9.64 11.86 -10.55
CA ALA A 90 8.77 10.68 -10.67
C ALA A 90 9.46 9.51 -11.37
N ILE A 91 10.13 9.77 -12.50
CA ILE A 91 10.86 8.75 -13.27
C ILE A 91 12.02 8.17 -12.46
N THR A 92 12.75 9.01 -11.74
CA THR A 92 13.87 8.56 -10.89
C THR A 92 13.38 7.69 -9.75
N GLY A 93 12.32 8.12 -9.04
CA GLY A 93 11.69 7.33 -7.99
C GLY A 93 11.15 6.00 -8.50
N PHE A 94 10.46 6.02 -9.65
CA PHE A 94 9.95 4.82 -10.29
C PHE A 94 11.06 3.83 -10.66
N ARG A 95 12.12 4.30 -11.31
CA ARG A 95 13.30 3.46 -11.63
C ARG A 95 13.95 2.89 -10.37
N GLY A 96 14.00 3.67 -9.30
CA GLY A 96 14.48 3.21 -7.99
C GLY A 96 13.63 2.08 -7.44
N LEU A 97 12.29 2.20 -7.50
CA LEU A 97 11.36 1.17 -7.06
C LEU A 97 11.49 -0.10 -7.92
N VAL A 98 11.57 0.02 -9.25
CA VAL A 98 11.81 -1.12 -10.15
C VAL A 98 13.08 -1.89 -9.75
N ARG A 99 14.17 -1.18 -9.41
CA ARG A 99 15.41 -1.83 -8.93
C ARG A 99 15.17 -2.62 -7.65
N LEU A 100 14.46 -2.03 -6.67
CA LEU A 100 14.16 -2.69 -5.40
C LEU A 100 13.32 -3.97 -5.63
N VAL A 101 12.30 -3.89 -6.47
CA VAL A 101 11.49 -5.08 -6.80
C VAL A 101 12.33 -6.17 -7.49
N LYS A 102 13.20 -5.78 -8.44
CA LYS A 102 14.08 -6.73 -9.15
C LYS A 102 15.10 -7.42 -8.24
N ILE A 103 15.46 -6.84 -7.11
CA ILE A 103 16.35 -7.50 -6.11
C ILE A 103 15.56 -8.22 -5.00
N GLY A 104 14.25 -8.45 -5.18
CA GLY A 104 13.43 -9.30 -4.33
C GLY A 104 12.59 -8.59 -3.28
N HIS A 105 12.47 -7.25 -3.31
CA HIS A 105 11.49 -6.55 -2.49
C HIS A 105 10.10 -6.67 -3.08
N ASN A 106 9.09 -6.71 -2.24
CA ASN A 106 7.72 -6.42 -2.65
C ASN A 106 7.52 -4.91 -2.72
N ALA A 107 6.67 -4.44 -3.63
CA ALA A 107 6.29 -3.03 -3.67
C ALA A 107 4.98 -2.77 -2.93
N SER A 108 4.82 -1.59 -2.36
CA SER A 108 3.54 -1.07 -1.83
C SER A 108 3.27 0.28 -2.49
N ILE A 109 2.12 0.40 -3.17
CA ILE A 109 1.78 1.57 -3.99
C ILE A 109 0.39 2.09 -3.64
N ALA A 110 0.34 3.37 -3.27
CA ALA A 110 -0.91 4.14 -3.24
C ALA A 110 -1.32 4.48 -4.68
N VAL A 111 -2.30 3.73 -5.21
CA VAL A 111 -2.58 3.69 -6.65
C VAL A 111 -3.25 4.94 -7.22
N ASP A 112 -3.95 5.71 -6.41
CA ASP A 112 -4.57 6.98 -6.79
C ASP A 112 -3.56 8.15 -6.82
N GLY A 113 -2.31 7.87 -6.44
CA GLY A 113 -1.21 8.82 -6.51
C GLY A 113 -1.35 10.02 -5.54
N PRO A 114 -0.37 10.93 -5.52
CA PRO A 114 -0.29 11.98 -4.49
C PRO A 114 -1.27 13.15 -4.70
N ARG A 115 -1.99 13.19 -5.81
CA ARG A 115 -2.89 14.30 -6.17
C ARG A 115 -4.29 13.83 -6.58
N GLY A 116 -4.56 12.53 -6.48
CA GLY A 116 -5.83 11.96 -6.91
C GLY A 116 -6.05 11.97 -8.43
N PRO A 117 -7.28 11.90 -8.91
CA PRO A 117 -8.55 11.89 -8.14
C PRO A 117 -8.69 10.72 -7.18
N TYR A 118 -9.54 10.91 -6.17
CA TYR A 118 -9.85 9.93 -5.15
C TYR A 118 -10.36 8.62 -5.75
N HIS A 119 -9.76 7.49 -5.35
CA HIS A 119 -10.12 6.15 -5.81
C HIS A 119 -10.07 5.95 -7.34
N GLU A 120 -9.07 6.55 -7.99
CA GLU A 120 -8.77 6.32 -9.40
C GLU A 120 -7.33 5.81 -9.60
N PRO A 121 -7.13 4.52 -9.96
CA PRO A 121 -5.80 3.96 -10.17
C PRO A 121 -5.04 4.66 -11.30
N LYS A 122 -3.78 4.98 -11.06
CA LYS A 122 -2.87 5.60 -12.04
C LYS A 122 -2.09 4.56 -12.83
N PRO A 123 -1.67 4.84 -14.07
CA PRO A 123 -1.00 3.88 -14.96
C PRO A 123 0.31 3.31 -14.40
N GLY A 124 0.99 4.02 -13.49
CA GLY A 124 2.30 3.63 -12.99
C GLY A 124 2.36 2.25 -12.34
N ILE A 125 1.27 1.79 -11.72
CA ILE A 125 1.25 0.46 -11.11
C ILE A 125 1.25 -0.66 -12.16
N PHE A 126 0.54 -0.49 -13.27
CA PHE A 126 0.50 -1.46 -14.36
C PHE A 126 1.87 -1.59 -15.03
N GLU A 127 2.55 -0.45 -15.20
CA GLU A 127 3.90 -0.41 -15.76
C GLU A 127 4.92 -1.07 -14.82
N LEU A 128 4.81 -0.87 -13.50
CA LEU A 128 5.65 -1.54 -12.51
C LEU A 128 5.43 -3.07 -12.58
N SER A 129 4.18 -3.51 -12.57
CA SER A 129 3.80 -4.92 -12.69
C SER A 129 4.39 -5.55 -13.95
N ARG A 130 4.23 -4.89 -15.10
CA ARG A 130 4.75 -5.35 -16.39
C ARG A 130 6.28 -5.45 -16.42
N ILE A 131 7.00 -4.40 -15.97
CA ILE A 131 8.48 -4.37 -16.02
C ILE A 131 9.12 -5.38 -15.06
N CYS A 132 8.47 -5.63 -13.94
CA CYS A 132 9.00 -6.51 -12.90
C CYS A 132 8.43 -7.93 -12.98
N ASP A 133 7.50 -8.21 -13.89
CA ASP A 133 6.72 -9.46 -13.95
C ASP A 133 6.12 -9.81 -12.58
N ALA A 134 5.63 -8.80 -11.88
CA ALA A 134 5.13 -8.90 -10.51
C ALA A 134 3.61 -8.70 -10.49
N PRO A 135 2.83 -9.67 -10.00
CA PRO A 135 1.38 -9.54 -9.91
C PRO A 135 0.98 -8.45 -8.91
N ILE A 136 -0.18 -7.81 -9.19
CA ILE A 136 -0.74 -6.78 -8.33
C ILE A 136 -1.68 -7.43 -7.32
N VAL A 137 -1.47 -7.15 -6.03
CA VAL A 137 -2.30 -7.62 -4.92
C VAL A 137 -3.21 -6.47 -4.45
N PRO A 138 -4.50 -6.50 -4.78
CA PRO A 138 -5.45 -5.50 -4.28
C PRO A 138 -5.58 -5.60 -2.76
N THR A 139 -5.49 -4.46 -2.07
CA THR A 139 -5.52 -4.39 -0.61
C THR A 139 -6.69 -3.55 -0.14
N GLY A 140 -7.49 -4.09 0.77
CA GLY A 140 -8.55 -3.38 1.46
C GLY A 140 -8.25 -3.25 2.95
N VAL A 141 -8.57 -2.11 3.55
CA VAL A 141 -8.29 -1.83 4.97
C VAL A 141 -9.51 -1.23 5.65
N ALA A 142 -9.86 -1.77 6.82
CA ALA A 142 -10.88 -1.19 7.68
C ALA A 142 -10.36 -1.08 9.11
N ALA A 143 -10.76 -0.03 9.84
CA ALA A 143 -10.39 0.16 11.24
C ALA A 143 -11.51 0.80 12.05
N ILE A 144 -11.69 0.33 13.30
CA ILE A 144 -12.67 0.86 14.24
C ILE A 144 -12.13 0.79 15.69
N PRO A 145 -12.23 1.88 16.48
CA PRO A 145 -12.54 3.23 16.06
C PRO A 145 -11.37 3.87 15.29
N SER A 146 -11.67 4.82 14.41
CA SER A 146 -10.67 5.56 13.66
C SER A 146 -11.06 7.02 13.45
N HIS A 147 -10.07 7.90 13.30
CA HIS A 147 -10.26 9.28 12.89
C HIS A 147 -10.05 9.41 11.38
N ARG A 148 -11.03 9.91 10.65
CA ARG A 148 -10.94 10.20 9.22
C ARG A 148 -10.72 11.70 9.00
N PHE A 149 -9.72 12.04 8.21
CA PHE A 149 -9.42 13.41 7.82
C PHE A 149 -10.30 13.83 6.64
N GLU A 150 -11.55 14.23 6.91
CA GLU A 150 -12.56 14.50 5.87
C GLU A 150 -12.18 15.62 4.90
N LYS A 151 -11.35 16.56 5.33
CA LYS A 151 -10.85 17.68 4.50
C LYS A 151 -9.69 17.25 3.58
N SER A 152 -9.09 16.10 3.81
CA SER A 152 -8.04 15.57 2.94
C SER A 152 -8.64 14.99 1.67
N TRP A 153 -8.03 15.25 0.52
CA TRP A 153 -8.50 14.73 -0.77
C TRP A 153 -8.57 13.19 -0.80
N ASN A 154 -7.62 12.53 -0.13
CA ASN A 154 -7.50 11.07 -0.07
C ASN A 154 -8.27 10.43 1.08
N LYS A 155 -9.00 11.22 1.88
CA LYS A 155 -9.77 10.73 3.03
C LYS A 155 -8.96 9.81 3.96
N THR A 156 -7.67 10.12 4.13
CA THR A 156 -6.79 9.36 5.04
C THR A 156 -7.46 9.17 6.39
N PHE A 157 -7.29 7.99 6.96
CA PHE A 157 -7.74 7.72 8.32
C PHE A 157 -6.60 7.18 9.18
N LEU A 158 -6.69 7.43 10.47
CA LEU A 158 -5.77 6.95 11.49
C LEU A 158 -6.57 6.15 12.52
N PRO A 159 -6.30 4.85 12.68
CA PRO A 159 -6.90 4.08 13.76
C PRO A 159 -6.49 4.63 15.12
N TYR A 160 -7.45 4.75 16.05
CA TYR A 160 -7.15 5.15 17.42
C TYR A 160 -6.32 4.07 18.15
N PRO A 161 -5.67 4.40 19.28
CA PRO A 161 -5.11 3.39 20.17
C PRO A 161 -6.16 2.33 20.52
N PHE A 162 -5.73 1.05 20.55
CA PHE A 162 -6.56 -0.13 20.80
C PHE A 162 -7.61 -0.44 19.74
N ALA A 163 -7.57 0.25 18.60
CA ALA A 163 -8.47 -0.02 17.47
C ALA A 163 -8.31 -1.44 16.95
N LYS A 164 -9.41 -1.98 16.44
CA LYS A 164 -9.36 -3.16 15.57
C LYS A 164 -9.04 -2.71 14.16
N VAL A 165 -8.08 -3.38 13.52
CA VAL A 165 -7.66 -3.11 12.15
C VAL A 165 -7.74 -4.42 11.36
N VAL A 166 -8.51 -4.43 10.28
CA VAL A 166 -8.62 -5.56 9.36
C VAL A 166 -7.98 -5.17 8.03
N ILE A 167 -7.07 -6.01 7.56
CA ILE A 167 -6.38 -5.83 6.29
C ILE A 167 -6.63 -7.08 5.45
N VAL A 168 -7.19 -6.88 4.26
CA VAL A 168 -7.48 -7.94 3.30
C VAL A 168 -6.56 -7.80 2.11
N PHE A 169 -5.78 -8.82 1.84
CA PHE A 169 -5.01 -8.99 0.62
C PHE A 169 -5.76 -9.97 -0.29
N ALA A 170 -6.35 -9.44 -1.35
CA ALA A 170 -7.08 -10.22 -2.33
C ALA A 170 -6.15 -11.04 -3.23
N ASP A 171 -6.73 -11.88 -4.10
CA ASP A 171 -5.93 -12.67 -5.04
C ASP A 171 -5.15 -11.76 -5.99
N PRO A 172 -3.88 -12.12 -6.26
CA PRO A 172 -3.03 -11.37 -7.16
C PRO A 172 -3.57 -11.35 -8.59
N ILE A 173 -3.59 -10.18 -9.20
CA ILE A 173 -3.88 -9.99 -10.63
C ILE A 173 -2.55 -10.05 -11.38
N THR A 174 -2.40 -11.03 -12.24
CA THR A 174 -1.16 -11.26 -12.99
C THR A 174 -0.93 -10.22 -14.09
N PRO A 175 0.33 -9.98 -14.52
CA PRO A 175 0.62 -9.12 -15.66
C PRO A 175 -0.11 -9.56 -16.94
N SER A 176 -0.31 -10.86 -17.15
CA SER A 176 -1.04 -11.41 -18.30
C SER A 176 -2.52 -11.08 -18.27
N GLU A 177 -3.17 -11.19 -17.09
CA GLU A 177 -4.59 -10.81 -16.93
C GLU A 177 -4.78 -9.31 -17.16
N LEU A 178 -3.84 -8.48 -16.68
CA LEU A 178 -3.88 -7.03 -16.93
C LEU A 178 -3.74 -6.69 -18.42
N GLN A 179 -2.88 -7.40 -19.16
CA GLN A 179 -2.70 -7.21 -20.60
C GLN A 179 -3.90 -7.68 -21.43
N GLN A 180 -4.57 -8.74 -21.01
CA GLN A 180 -5.76 -9.28 -21.67
C GLN A 180 -7.02 -8.47 -21.36
N SER A 181 -7.02 -7.69 -20.29
CA SER A 181 -8.15 -6.88 -19.88
C SER A 181 -8.37 -5.70 -20.84
N GLN A 182 -9.59 -5.51 -21.30
CA GLN A 182 -9.99 -4.33 -22.08
C GLN A 182 -9.86 -3.03 -21.27
N ASN A 183 -9.98 -3.12 -19.93
CA ASN A 183 -9.85 -1.98 -19.03
C ASN A 183 -9.16 -2.38 -17.71
N PRO A 184 -7.82 -2.44 -17.69
CA PRO A 184 -7.08 -2.84 -16.48
C PRO A 184 -7.28 -1.88 -15.31
N THR A 185 -7.58 -0.60 -15.56
CA THR A 185 -7.89 0.35 -14.50
C THR A 185 -9.19 0.00 -13.79
N LEU A 186 -10.24 -0.34 -14.54
CA LEU A 186 -11.51 -0.76 -13.97
C LEU A 186 -11.38 -2.11 -13.24
N LEU A 187 -10.63 -3.05 -13.81
CA LEU A 187 -10.34 -4.35 -13.18
C LEU A 187 -9.70 -4.16 -11.80
N LEU A 188 -8.63 -3.39 -11.72
CA LEU A 188 -7.93 -3.12 -10.46
C LEU A 188 -8.83 -2.35 -9.48
N LYS A 189 -9.55 -1.33 -9.95
CA LYS A 189 -10.47 -0.57 -9.10
C LYS A 189 -11.53 -1.45 -8.47
N THR A 190 -12.18 -2.30 -9.26
CA THR A 190 -13.20 -3.24 -8.77
C THR A 190 -12.63 -4.21 -7.73
N ALA A 191 -11.42 -4.73 -7.97
CA ALA A 191 -10.76 -5.62 -7.02
C ALA A 191 -10.40 -4.91 -5.69
N LEU A 192 -9.93 -3.66 -5.75
CA LEU A 192 -9.68 -2.83 -4.56
C LEU A 192 -10.97 -2.54 -3.78
N ASP A 193 -12.03 -2.13 -4.48
CA ASP A 193 -13.32 -1.83 -3.86
C ASP A 193 -13.92 -3.11 -3.21
N THR A 194 -13.74 -4.27 -3.83
CA THR A 194 -14.17 -5.57 -3.27
C THR A 194 -13.37 -5.91 -2.01
N ALA A 195 -12.04 -5.78 -2.03
CA ALA A 195 -11.20 -6.00 -0.85
C ALA A 195 -11.56 -5.05 0.30
N GLN A 196 -11.84 -3.79 -0.03
CA GLN A 196 -12.26 -2.77 0.93
C GLN A 196 -13.61 -3.12 1.58
N GLN A 197 -14.58 -3.56 0.78
CA GLN A 197 -15.89 -4.02 1.28
C GLN A 197 -15.75 -5.26 2.16
N GLN A 198 -14.89 -6.19 1.79
CA GLN A 198 -14.61 -7.39 2.58
C GLN A 198 -14.02 -7.03 3.94
N ALA A 199 -13.02 -6.14 3.99
CA ALA A 199 -12.45 -5.64 5.24
C ALA A 199 -13.53 -4.99 6.12
N GLY A 200 -14.41 -4.17 5.51
CA GLY A 200 -15.52 -3.52 6.18
C GLY A 200 -16.55 -4.51 6.75
N LYS A 201 -16.90 -5.58 6.02
CA LYS A 201 -17.80 -6.63 6.51
C LYS A 201 -17.23 -7.39 7.69
N ILE A 202 -15.94 -7.76 7.62
CA ILE A 202 -15.27 -8.52 8.68
C ILE A 202 -15.18 -7.69 9.96
N ILE A 203 -14.83 -6.41 9.85
CA ILE A 203 -14.71 -5.56 11.05
C ILE A 203 -16.08 -5.28 11.70
N ALA A 204 -17.15 -5.23 10.92
CA ALA A 204 -18.50 -5.03 11.41
C ALA A 204 -19.09 -6.28 12.09
N ALA A 205 -18.59 -7.48 11.75
CA ALA A 205 -19.03 -8.75 12.32
C ALA A 205 -18.33 -9.12 13.63
N CYS A 206 -17.43 -8.30 14.09
CA CYS A 206 -16.59 -8.52 15.27
C CYS A 206 -16.90 -7.56 16.39
#